data_ec6cb33bcbcf133b80d8a26a31cf2af9
#
_entry.id   ec6cb33bcbcf133b80d8a26a31cf2af9
#
_cell.length_a   1.000
_cell.length_b   1.000
_cell.length_c   1.000
_cell.angle_alpha   90.00
_cell.angle_beta   90.00
_cell.angle_gamma   90.00
#
_symmetry.space_group_name_H-M   'P 1'
#
loop_
_entity.id
_entity.type
_entity.pdbx_description
1 polymer ?
#
loop_
_entity_poly.entity_id
_entity_poly.type
_entity_poly.pdbx_seq_one_letter_code
_entity_poly.pdbx_strand_id
1 'polypeptide(L)'
;MRLYSIVYKIRRTEMQQIILGSAGFLLYFIYDINSVRKQNRLLQKFFAAGTILVVLSLFMELWFAWGQCSHRIGRMIGFGIGAMCFWALLIYTLFFALPFEQTYCEENRLRAAYTEGVYGLCRHPGVLWFAGAYLCMWGMFCGWKQGIYFLLMIFWNYLYIIFQ
;
A
#
# COMPACT_ATOMS: atom_id res chain seq x y z
N MET A 1 34.56 -2.72 16.27
CA MET A 1 33.67 -1.56 16.46
C MET A 1 32.92 -1.11 15.19
N ARG A 2 33.57 -0.94 14.01
CA ARG A 2 32.89 -0.51 12.78
C ARG A 2 31.79 -1.45 12.28
N LEU A 3 31.98 -2.76 12.33
CA LEU A 3 30.96 -3.74 11.89
C LEU A 3 29.69 -3.69 12.74
N TYR A 4 29.80 -3.54 14.04
CA TYR A 4 28.67 -3.42 14.97
C TYR A 4 27.84 -2.16 14.70
N SER A 5 28.48 -1.05 14.40
CA SER A 5 27.83 0.22 14.05
C SER A 5 27.07 0.12 12.71
N ILE A 6 27.64 -0.58 11.73
CA ILE A 6 27.02 -0.80 10.42
C ILE A 6 25.78 -1.69 10.56
N VAL A 7 25.89 -2.83 11.25
CA VAL A 7 24.77 -3.76 11.50
C VAL A 7 23.64 -3.08 12.29
N TYR A 8 23.98 -2.28 13.30
CA TYR A 8 23.02 -1.50 14.08
C TYR A 8 22.29 -0.44 13.21
N LYS A 9 23.04 0.25 12.36
CA LYS A 9 22.48 1.25 11.44
C LYS A 9 21.53 0.62 10.41
N ILE A 10 21.88 -0.55 9.86
CA ILE A 10 21.04 -1.30 8.93
C ILE A 10 19.75 -1.76 9.63
N ARG A 11 19.84 -2.37 10.79
CA ARG A 11 18.67 -2.81 11.56
C ARG A 11 17.74 -1.66 11.93
N ARG A 12 18.29 -0.51 12.27
CA ARG A 12 17.50 0.69 12.59
C ARG A 12 16.71 1.21 11.39
N THR A 13 17.29 1.18 10.20
CA THR A 13 16.63 1.66 8.97
C THR A 13 15.48 0.74 8.55
N GLU A 14 15.65 -0.58 8.65
CA GLU A 14 14.62 -1.57 8.35
C GLU A 14 13.38 -1.42 9.26
N MET A 15 13.60 -1.13 10.54
CA MET A 15 12.51 -0.86 11.49
C MET A 15 11.76 0.45 11.18
N GLN A 16 12.46 1.46 10.68
CA GLN A 16 11.86 2.75 10.37
C GLN A 16 10.83 2.66 9.24
N GLN A 17 11.10 1.89 8.19
CA GLN A 17 10.19 1.68 7.06
C GLN A 17 8.90 1.00 7.51
N ILE A 18 9.02 -0.05 8.32
CA ILE A 18 7.88 -0.78 8.89
C ILE A 18 7.03 0.15 9.76
N ILE A 19 7.65 0.91 10.65
CA ILE A 19 6.95 1.85 11.54
C ILE A 19 6.22 2.91 10.70
N LEU A 20 6.89 3.46 9.69
CA LEU A 20 6.34 4.52 8.85
C LEU A 20 5.13 4.02 8.04
N GLY A 21 5.23 2.85 7.41
CA GLY A 21 4.13 2.24 6.68
C GLY A 21 2.95 1.88 7.58
N SER A 22 3.23 1.29 8.75
CA SER A 22 2.19 0.97 9.74
C SER A 22 1.49 2.22 10.27
N ALA A 23 2.24 3.30 10.52
CA ALA A 23 1.66 4.58 10.92
C ALA A 23 0.73 5.14 9.83
N GLY A 24 1.08 4.98 8.55
CA GLY A 24 0.23 5.37 7.43
C GLY A 24 -1.12 4.64 7.45
N PHE A 25 -1.13 3.33 7.67
CA PHE A 25 -2.38 2.56 7.81
C PHE A 25 -3.19 2.96 9.05
N LEU A 26 -2.55 3.24 10.18
CA LEU A 26 -3.25 3.76 11.36
C LEU A 26 -3.95 5.09 11.07
N LEU A 27 -3.36 5.97 10.26
CA LEU A 27 -4.03 7.20 9.83
C LEU A 27 -5.26 6.91 8.95
N TYR A 28 -5.23 5.87 8.11
CA TYR A 28 -6.41 5.44 7.36
C TYR A 28 -7.55 4.98 8.28
N PHE A 29 -7.26 4.18 9.31
CA PHE A 29 -8.27 3.79 10.29
C PHE A 29 -8.90 5.00 11.01
N ILE A 30 -8.08 5.97 11.41
CA ILE A 30 -8.57 7.20 12.04
C ILE A 30 -9.45 8.00 11.08
N TYR A 31 -9.04 8.10 9.81
CA TYR A 31 -9.83 8.75 8.77
C TYR A 31 -11.21 8.09 8.60
N ASP A 32 -11.27 6.75 8.51
CA ASP A 32 -12.54 6.04 8.33
C ASP A 32 -13.47 6.19 9.53
N ILE A 33 -12.95 6.07 10.76
CA ILE A 33 -13.73 6.32 11.98
C ILE A 33 -14.28 7.74 12.00
N ASN A 34 -13.49 8.72 11.55
CA ASN A 34 -13.92 10.10 11.46
C ASN A 34 -15.02 10.31 10.40
N SER A 35 -14.86 9.67 9.24
CA SER A 35 -15.81 9.77 8.12
C SER A 35 -17.20 9.29 8.52
N VAL A 36 -17.28 8.24 9.35
CA VAL A 36 -18.55 7.67 9.82
C VAL A 36 -19.14 8.44 11.00
N ARG A 37 -18.31 8.96 11.92
CA ARG A 37 -18.80 9.48 13.22
C ARG A 37 -18.84 10.99 13.35
N LYS A 38 -17.81 11.72 12.91
CA LYS A 38 -17.61 13.14 13.31
C LYS A 38 -17.45 14.12 12.15
N GLN A 39 -17.15 13.68 10.94
CA GLN A 39 -16.90 14.51 9.75
C GLN A 39 -15.98 15.73 10.01
N ASN A 40 -14.98 15.58 10.88
CA ASN A 40 -14.05 16.65 11.19
C ASN A 40 -13.10 16.89 10.00
N ARG A 41 -13.10 18.11 9.46
CA ARG A 41 -12.27 18.51 8.29
C ARG A 41 -10.77 18.29 8.48
N LEU A 42 -10.27 18.39 9.71
CA LEU A 42 -8.85 18.14 10.01
C LEU A 42 -8.48 16.66 9.84
N LEU A 43 -9.37 15.77 10.32
CA LEU A 43 -9.15 14.33 10.23
C LEU A 43 -9.36 13.79 8.82
N GLN A 44 -10.07 14.50 7.94
CA GLN A 44 -10.16 14.16 6.51
C GLN A 44 -8.79 14.24 5.81
N LYS A 45 -7.87 15.11 6.27
CA LYS A 45 -6.52 15.21 5.75
C LYS A 45 -5.64 13.99 6.11
N PHE A 46 -6.07 13.16 7.05
CA PHE A 46 -5.32 11.98 7.49
C PHE A 46 -5.24 10.91 6.41
N PHE A 47 -6.20 10.86 5.49
CA PHE A 47 -6.08 9.99 4.32
C PHE A 47 -4.87 10.37 3.46
N ALA A 48 -4.74 11.64 3.09
CA ALA A 48 -3.60 12.11 2.31
C ALA A 48 -2.27 11.94 3.07
N ALA A 49 -2.25 12.25 4.36
CA ALA A 49 -1.06 12.06 5.20
C ALA A 49 -0.66 10.58 5.28
N GLY A 50 -1.62 9.67 5.48
CA GLY A 50 -1.41 8.22 5.47
C GLY A 50 -0.84 7.73 4.14
N THR A 51 -1.40 8.20 3.02
CA THR A 51 -0.90 7.87 1.68
C THR A 51 0.56 8.31 1.50
N ILE A 52 0.90 9.52 1.92
CA ILE A 52 2.29 10.02 1.86
C ILE A 52 3.22 9.13 2.68
N LEU A 53 2.82 8.72 3.89
CA LEU A 53 3.65 7.86 4.75
C LEU A 53 3.84 6.46 4.14
N VAL A 54 2.79 5.85 3.60
CA VAL A 54 2.88 4.53 2.94
C VAL A 54 3.77 4.60 1.70
N VAL A 55 3.61 5.63 0.86
CA VAL A 55 4.44 5.83 -0.33
C VAL A 55 5.91 6.08 0.04
N LEU A 56 6.14 6.93 1.04
CA LEU A 56 7.49 7.21 1.52
C LEU A 56 8.16 5.95 2.11
N SER A 57 7.42 5.17 2.90
CA SER A 57 7.86 3.88 3.43
C SER A 57 8.27 2.92 2.32
N LEU A 58 7.43 2.79 1.27
CA LEU A 58 7.72 1.97 0.12
C LEU A 58 8.96 2.44 -0.63
N PHE A 59 9.07 3.74 -0.88
CA PHE A 59 10.24 4.32 -1.55
C PHE A 59 11.54 4.05 -0.79
N MET A 60 11.52 4.23 0.53
CA MET A 60 12.66 3.92 1.39
C MET A 60 13.03 2.44 1.34
N GLU A 61 12.05 1.54 1.35
CA GLU A 61 12.28 0.09 1.24
C GLU A 61 12.92 -0.28 -0.10
N LEU A 62 12.39 0.23 -1.22
CA LEU A 62 12.93 -0.03 -2.55
C LEU A 62 14.36 0.50 -2.71
N TRP A 63 14.62 1.69 -2.17
CA TRP A 63 15.96 2.29 -2.17
C TRP A 63 16.97 1.42 -1.41
N PHE A 64 16.56 0.91 -0.25
CA PHE A 64 17.40 0.06 0.59
C PHE A 64 17.63 -1.32 -0.02
N ALA A 65 16.55 -1.92 -0.56
CA ALA A 65 16.59 -3.21 -1.23
C ALA A 65 17.50 -3.17 -2.47
N TRP A 66 17.48 -2.07 -3.21
CA TRP A 66 18.34 -1.87 -4.37
C TRP A 66 19.83 -2.00 -4.04
N GLY A 67 20.28 -1.45 -2.93
CA GLY A 67 21.68 -1.52 -2.48
C GLY A 67 22.13 -2.88 -1.96
N GLN A 68 21.19 -3.79 -1.64
CA GLN A 68 21.49 -5.08 -1.03
C GLN A 68 21.36 -6.29 -1.98
N CYS A 69 20.80 -6.10 -3.15
CA CYS A 69 20.38 -7.20 -4.01
C CYS A 69 21.47 -7.63 -5.01
N SER A 70 21.63 -8.96 -5.17
CA SER A 70 22.32 -9.54 -6.31
C SER A 70 21.45 -9.35 -7.56
N HIS A 71 21.84 -8.43 -8.42
CA HIS A 71 21.06 -8.01 -9.60
C HIS A 71 20.95 -9.11 -10.66
N ARG A 72 19.96 -9.96 -10.55
CA ARG A 72 19.54 -10.83 -11.66
C ARG A 72 18.61 -10.03 -12.56
N ILE A 73 19.14 -9.41 -13.61
CA ILE A 73 18.45 -8.50 -14.53
C ILE A 73 17.13 -9.09 -15.03
N GLY A 74 17.12 -10.33 -15.49
CA GLY A 74 15.90 -10.99 -16.00
C GLY A 74 14.78 -11.07 -14.96
N ARG A 75 15.12 -11.37 -13.69
CA ARG A 75 14.15 -11.41 -12.60
C ARG A 75 13.59 -10.02 -12.30
N MET A 76 14.45 -9.02 -12.25
CA MET A 76 14.04 -7.63 -12.01
C MET A 76 13.11 -7.11 -13.10
N ILE A 77 13.40 -7.41 -14.37
CA ILE A 77 12.54 -7.02 -15.49
C ILE A 77 11.18 -7.72 -15.40
N GLY A 78 11.15 -9.05 -15.22
CA GLY A 78 9.90 -9.82 -15.18
C GLY A 78 8.97 -9.37 -14.04
N PHE A 79 9.48 -9.35 -12.83
CA PHE A 79 8.69 -8.88 -11.67
C PHE A 79 8.42 -7.38 -11.70
N GLY A 80 9.32 -6.57 -12.27
CA GLY A 80 9.12 -5.14 -12.46
C GLY A 80 7.94 -4.83 -13.36
N ILE A 81 7.84 -5.52 -14.51
CA ILE A 81 6.68 -5.41 -15.41
C ILE A 81 5.40 -5.83 -14.67
N GLY A 82 5.42 -6.95 -13.94
CA GLY A 82 4.30 -7.40 -13.14
C GLY A 82 3.85 -6.35 -12.10
N ALA A 83 4.81 -5.77 -11.37
CA ALA A 83 4.52 -4.71 -10.40
C ALA A 83 3.87 -3.49 -11.08
N MET A 84 4.40 -3.05 -12.23
CA MET A 84 3.83 -1.94 -13.00
C MET A 84 2.39 -2.23 -13.46
N CYS A 85 2.12 -3.45 -13.94
CA CYS A 85 0.77 -3.86 -14.34
C CYS A 85 -0.20 -3.81 -13.14
N PHE A 86 0.19 -4.35 -11.99
CA PHE A 86 -0.66 -4.31 -10.80
C PHE A 86 -0.86 -2.89 -10.26
N TRP A 87 0.14 -2.03 -10.33
CA TRP A 87 -0.01 -0.61 -9.98
C TRP A 87 -0.96 0.11 -10.94
N ALA A 88 -0.85 -0.16 -12.24
CA ALA A 88 -1.77 0.41 -13.23
C ALA A 88 -3.22 -0.05 -12.98
N LEU A 89 -3.43 -1.35 -12.67
CA LEU A 89 -4.75 -1.87 -12.30
C LEU A 89 -5.28 -1.26 -11.00
N LEU A 90 -4.41 -1.04 -10.01
CA LEU A 90 -4.79 -0.36 -8.76
C LEU A 90 -5.25 1.08 -9.02
N ILE A 91 -4.49 1.84 -9.79
CA ILE A 91 -4.84 3.22 -10.15
C ILE A 91 -6.14 3.22 -10.96
N TYR A 92 -6.28 2.32 -11.93
CA TYR A 92 -7.50 2.19 -12.72
C TYR A 92 -8.72 1.94 -11.84
N THR A 93 -8.63 0.99 -10.89
CA THR A 93 -9.77 0.68 -10.00
C THR A 93 -10.12 1.80 -9.05
N LEU A 94 -9.15 2.57 -8.56
CA LEU A 94 -9.38 3.66 -7.61
C LEU A 94 -9.96 4.91 -8.26
N PHE A 95 -9.55 5.22 -9.50
CA PHE A 95 -9.88 6.49 -10.13
C PHE A 95 -10.84 6.40 -11.32
N PHE A 96 -10.89 5.25 -12.01
CA PHE A 96 -11.65 5.10 -13.25
C PHE A 96 -12.78 4.07 -13.18
N ALA A 97 -12.63 3.02 -12.38
CA ALA A 97 -13.63 1.97 -12.29
C ALA A 97 -14.80 2.33 -11.37
N LEU A 98 -14.63 3.27 -10.44
CA LEU A 98 -15.71 3.87 -9.67
C LEU A 98 -16.06 5.23 -10.28
N PRO A 99 -17.33 5.52 -10.55
CA PRO A 99 -17.74 6.87 -10.91
C PRO A 99 -17.53 7.77 -9.69
N PHE A 100 -16.42 8.50 -9.70
CA PHE A 100 -15.92 9.31 -8.59
C PHE A 100 -16.98 10.30 -8.06
N GLU A 101 -17.76 10.89 -8.95
CA GLU A 101 -18.83 11.85 -8.61
C GLU A 101 -19.96 11.19 -7.83
N GLN A 102 -20.37 9.97 -8.19
CA GLN A 102 -21.50 9.29 -7.55
C GLN A 102 -21.12 8.67 -6.19
N THR A 103 -19.84 8.32 -5.99
CA THR A 103 -19.37 7.63 -4.78
C THR A 103 -18.95 8.59 -3.69
N TYR A 104 -18.43 9.78 -4.06
CA TYR A 104 -17.83 10.72 -3.10
C TYR A 104 -18.52 12.08 -3.02
N CYS A 105 -19.35 12.47 -4.02
CA CYS A 105 -19.96 13.78 -4.06
C CYS A 105 -21.47 13.80 -3.76
N GLU A 106 -22.20 12.70 -3.88
CA GLU A 106 -23.64 12.64 -3.60
C GLU A 106 -23.91 12.22 -2.14
N GLU A 107 -24.34 13.16 -1.32
CA GLU A 107 -24.58 13.01 0.13
C GLU A 107 -25.76 12.11 0.53
N ASN A 108 -26.67 11.69 -0.38
CA ASN A 108 -27.97 11.17 0.02
C ASN A 108 -28.56 10.02 -0.81
N ARG A 109 -27.75 9.18 -1.48
CA ARG A 109 -28.31 7.96 -2.09
C ARG A 109 -27.94 6.73 -1.28
N LEU A 110 -28.93 5.85 -1.06
CA LEU A 110 -28.74 4.49 -0.56
C LEU A 110 -27.52 3.89 -1.29
N ARG A 111 -26.44 3.66 -0.55
CA ARG A 111 -25.19 3.10 -1.09
C ARG A 111 -25.45 1.69 -1.61
N ALA A 112 -25.90 1.57 -2.84
CA ALA A 112 -25.98 0.29 -3.52
C ALA A 112 -24.55 -0.18 -3.82
N ALA A 113 -24.24 -1.44 -3.56
CA ALA A 113 -22.95 -2.02 -3.90
C ALA A 113 -22.77 -1.95 -5.43
N TYR A 114 -21.70 -1.29 -5.89
CA TYR A 114 -21.38 -1.25 -7.30
C TYR A 114 -20.92 -2.64 -7.77
N THR A 115 -21.60 -3.21 -8.76
CA THR A 115 -21.39 -4.60 -9.20
C THR A 115 -20.96 -4.69 -10.67
N GLU A 116 -20.65 -3.56 -11.33
CA GLU A 116 -20.24 -3.56 -12.73
C GLU A 116 -18.71 -3.63 -12.90
N GLY A 117 -18.26 -4.14 -14.04
CA GLY A 117 -16.85 -4.22 -14.40
C GLY A 117 -16.02 -5.07 -13.43
N VAL A 118 -14.91 -4.54 -12.98
CA VAL A 118 -13.98 -5.23 -12.06
C VAL A 118 -14.60 -5.53 -10.69
N TYR A 119 -15.59 -4.75 -10.25
CA TYR A 119 -16.31 -4.94 -8.99
C TYR A 119 -17.34 -6.08 -9.07
N GLY A 120 -17.74 -6.49 -10.28
CA GLY A 120 -18.51 -7.71 -10.50
C GLY A 120 -17.71 -8.99 -10.28
N LEU A 121 -16.38 -8.92 -10.41
CA LEU A 121 -15.47 -10.06 -10.19
C LEU A 121 -15.06 -10.19 -8.72
N CYS A 122 -14.88 -9.09 -8.02
CA CYS A 122 -14.43 -9.08 -6.64
C CYS A 122 -14.92 -7.81 -5.93
N ARG A 123 -15.40 -7.94 -4.69
CA ARG A 123 -15.88 -6.80 -3.88
C ARG A 123 -14.78 -5.75 -3.63
N HIS A 124 -13.53 -6.18 -3.53
CA HIS A 124 -12.40 -5.31 -3.19
C HIS A 124 -11.22 -5.58 -4.12
N PRO A 125 -11.33 -5.25 -5.41
CA PRO A 125 -10.27 -5.53 -6.40
C PRO A 125 -8.97 -4.78 -6.07
N GLY A 126 -9.06 -3.59 -5.46
CA GLY A 126 -7.90 -2.83 -5.03
C GLY A 126 -6.96 -3.58 -4.08
N VAL A 127 -7.50 -4.46 -3.21
CA VAL A 127 -6.68 -5.29 -2.31
C VAL A 127 -5.85 -6.31 -3.08
N LEU A 128 -6.45 -6.94 -4.09
CA LEU A 128 -5.75 -7.92 -4.92
C LEU A 128 -4.63 -7.27 -5.72
N TRP A 129 -4.90 -6.10 -6.30
CA TRP A 129 -3.89 -5.36 -7.07
C TRP A 129 -2.76 -4.85 -6.20
N PHE A 130 -3.09 -4.33 -5.01
CA PHE A 130 -2.08 -3.93 -4.03
C PHE A 130 -1.21 -5.12 -3.60
N ALA A 131 -1.82 -6.25 -3.23
CA ALA A 131 -1.09 -7.45 -2.85
C ALA A 131 -0.21 -7.97 -4.00
N GLY A 132 -0.74 -8.02 -5.22
CA GLY A 132 0.00 -8.42 -6.41
C GLY A 132 1.21 -7.53 -6.68
N ALA A 133 1.05 -6.20 -6.58
CA ALA A 133 2.14 -5.24 -6.73
C ALA A 133 3.25 -5.47 -5.69
N TYR A 134 2.88 -5.61 -4.42
CA TYR A 134 3.82 -5.81 -3.32
C TYR A 134 4.54 -7.17 -3.41
N LEU A 135 3.84 -8.25 -3.81
CA LEU A 135 4.46 -9.56 -4.05
C LEU A 135 5.43 -9.53 -5.23
N CYS A 136 5.09 -8.82 -6.31
CA CYS A 136 6.00 -8.63 -7.42
C CYS A 136 7.25 -7.82 -7.01
N MET A 137 7.08 -6.74 -6.24
CA MET A 137 8.22 -5.98 -5.73
C MET A 137 9.11 -6.83 -4.81
N TRP A 138 8.52 -7.67 -3.95
CA TRP A 138 9.32 -8.66 -3.21
C TRP A 138 10.05 -9.62 -4.13
N GLY A 139 9.39 -10.16 -5.16
CA GLY A 139 9.98 -11.04 -6.16
C GLY A 139 11.19 -10.44 -6.88
N MET A 140 11.22 -9.12 -7.08
CA MET A 140 12.39 -8.43 -7.67
C MET A 140 13.64 -8.62 -6.80
N PHE A 141 13.52 -8.52 -5.49
CA PHE A 141 14.65 -8.50 -4.55
C PHE A 141 14.90 -9.85 -3.89
N CYS A 142 13.87 -10.66 -3.64
CA CYS A 142 13.91 -12.00 -3.01
C CYS A 142 14.65 -12.05 -1.66
N GLY A 143 14.78 -10.93 -0.97
CA GLY A 143 15.35 -10.91 0.37
C GLY A 143 14.29 -11.29 1.41
N TRP A 144 14.66 -12.08 2.44
CA TRP A 144 13.71 -12.48 3.49
C TRP A 144 13.23 -11.28 4.33
N LYS A 145 14.09 -10.28 4.53
CA LYS A 145 13.77 -9.07 5.28
C LYS A 145 12.78 -8.19 4.53
N GLN A 146 13.01 -8.01 3.23
CA GLN A 146 12.07 -7.34 2.33
C GLN A 146 10.73 -8.06 2.31
N GLY A 147 10.76 -9.41 2.36
CA GLY A 147 9.55 -10.23 2.46
C GLY A 147 8.70 -9.87 3.69
N ILE A 148 9.32 -9.70 4.85
CA ILE A 148 8.60 -9.30 6.07
C ILE A 148 7.90 -7.95 5.87
N TYR A 149 8.60 -6.96 5.32
CA TYR A 149 8.01 -5.64 5.04
C TYR A 149 6.80 -5.75 4.09
N PHE A 150 6.98 -6.39 2.93
CA PHE A 150 5.93 -6.49 1.93
C PHE A 150 4.71 -7.27 2.43
N LEU A 151 4.91 -8.39 3.12
CA LEU A 151 3.83 -9.17 3.71
C LEU A 151 3.09 -8.41 4.82
N LEU A 152 3.81 -7.64 5.63
CA LEU A 152 3.20 -6.81 6.67
C LEU A 152 2.34 -5.69 6.07
N MET A 153 2.78 -5.05 4.99
CA MET A 153 1.98 -4.03 4.31
C MET A 153 0.73 -4.62 3.66
N ILE A 154 0.82 -5.82 3.06
CA ILE A 154 -0.34 -6.55 2.54
C ILE A 154 -1.31 -6.88 3.68
N PHE A 155 -0.81 -7.33 4.83
CA PHE A 155 -1.62 -7.63 6.00
C PHE A 155 -2.35 -6.38 6.52
N TRP A 156 -1.68 -5.22 6.62
CA TRP A 156 -2.31 -3.96 7.00
C TRP A 156 -3.40 -3.53 6.01
N ASN A 157 -3.15 -3.68 4.71
CA ASN A 157 -4.14 -3.37 3.69
C ASN A 157 -5.36 -4.29 3.80
N TYR A 158 -5.17 -5.58 4.05
CA TYR A 158 -6.25 -6.54 4.27
C TYR A 158 -7.05 -6.21 5.53
N LEU A 159 -6.39 -5.91 6.65
CA LEU A 159 -7.06 -5.46 7.86
C LEU A 159 -7.89 -4.20 7.64
N TYR A 160 -7.33 -3.22 6.94
CA TYR A 160 -8.01 -1.98 6.63
C TYR A 160 -9.35 -2.22 5.92
N ILE A 161 -9.37 -3.11 4.94
CA ILE A 161 -10.60 -3.45 4.20
C ILE A 161 -11.63 -4.20 5.06
N ILE A 162 -11.20 -5.07 5.97
CA ILE A 162 -12.14 -5.76 6.88
C ILE A 162 -12.87 -4.76 7.79
N PHE A 163 -12.20 -3.68 8.16
CA PHE A 163 -12.76 -2.64 9.03
C PHE A 163 -13.53 -1.54 8.29
N GLN A 164 -13.42 -1.47 6.98
CA GLN A 164 -14.15 -0.54 6.11
C GLN A 164 -15.55 -1.07 5.76
#